data_60acfd27ff6f19960aed9a3d524d955a
#
_entry.id   60acfd27ff6f19960aed9a3d524d955a
#
_cell.length_a   1.000
_cell.length_b   1.000
_cell.length_c   1.000
_cell.angle_alpha   90.00
_cell.angle_beta   90.00
_cell.angle_gamma   90.00
#
_symmetry.space_group_name_H-M   'P 1'
#
loop_
_entity.id
_entity.type
_entity.pdbx_description
1 polymer ?
#
loop_
_entity_poly.entity_id
_entity_poly.type
_entity_poly.pdbx_seq_one_letter_code
_entity_poly.pdbx_strand_id
1 'polypeptide(L)'
;MNNKKEEANKNKEKKEEAAVSVTVLSPTAGSAYSYGWGRMKKFFLDLFLITLIVGVVWLPLAMIQGLDGRGTAGGAILQIFAFVYLLLLIHPIDYGAAFVFLKAARDEQFEVSDMFLSFQNYMNVVLAALLKGAIVGIGMAFFVVPGIIFACKLAFVKYLVMDRKMDPVEAVKESWRMTTGYSGHIFVIGLLAVPLAIGGLICFGVGIIPVIIWVRSTFASMYYAVCKLEEEKA
;
A
#
# COMPACT_ATOMS: atom_id res chain seq x y z
N MET A 1 9.80 47.15 11.27
CA MET A 1 8.65 46.48 10.60
C MET A 1 8.99 45.06 10.11
N ASN A 2 10.27 44.72 9.87
CA ASN A 2 10.71 43.37 9.44
C ASN A 2 10.68 42.31 10.53
N ASN A 3 11.02 42.62 11.78
CA ASN A 3 11.07 41.67 12.90
C ASN A 3 9.70 41.02 13.22
N LYS A 4 8.58 41.78 13.11
CA LYS A 4 7.22 41.24 13.33
C LYS A 4 6.77 40.27 12.25
N LYS A 5 7.29 40.39 11.03
CA LYS A 5 6.98 39.44 9.94
C LYS A 5 7.79 38.15 10.06
N GLU A 6 9.04 38.22 10.54
CA GLU A 6 9.85 37.03 10.83
C GLU A 6 9.34 36.24 12.02
N GLU A 7 8.91 36.89 13.10
CA GLU A 7 8.29 36.23 14.24
C GLU A 7 6.92 35.60 13.89
N ALA A 8 6.13 36.24 13.03
CA ALA A 8 4.87 35.69 12.56
C ALA A 8 5.09 34.48 11.64
N ASN A 9 6.15 34.46 10.85
CA ASN A 9 6.52 33.33 9.99
C ASN A 9 7.07 32.16 10.81
N LYS A 10 7.96 32.41 11.75
CA LYS A 10 8.45 31.40 12.72
C LYS A 10 7.33 30.81 13.59
N ASN A 11 6.33 31.61 13.95
CA ASN A 11 5.18 31.13 14.69
C ASN A 11 4.20 30.33 13.80
N LYS A 12 4.11 30.63 12.50
CA LYS A 12 3.39 29.80 11.54
C LYS A 12 4.09 28.48 11.29
N GLU A 13 5.40 28.51 11.06
CA GLU A 13 6.20 27.29 10.88
C GLU A 13 6.16 26.39 12.14
N LYS A 14 6.31 26.96 13.33
CA LYS A 14 6.14 26.22 14.58
C LYS A 14 4.71 25.69 14.81
N LYS A 15 3.69 26.41 14.35
CA LYS A 15 2.31 25.92 14.39
C LYS A 15 2.02 24.85 13.34
N GLU A 16 2.63 24.93 12.17
CA GLU A 16 2.56 23.88 11.15
C GLU A 16 3.39 22.66 11.54
N GLU A 17 4.60 22.83 12.10
CA GLU A 17 5.38 21.73 12.68
C GLU A 17 4.68 21.10 13.91
N ALA A 18 4.08 21.90 14.78
CA ALA A 18 3.29 21.39 15.90
C ALA A 18 1.96 20.74 15.44
N ALA A 19 1.32 21.22 14.39
CA ALA A 19 0.15 20.57 13.80
C ALA A 19 0.50 19.26 13.07
N VAL A 20 1.71 19.14 12.53
CA VAL A 20 2.26 17.91 11.96
C VAL A 20 2.76 16.95 13.05
N SER A 21 3.23 17.47 14.20
CA SER A 21 3.76 16.66 15.31
C SER A 21 2.70 16.18 16.31
N VAL A 22 1.46 16.67 16.23
CA VAL A 22 0.38 16.34 17.19
C VAL A 22 -0.70 15.43 16.61
N THR A 23 -0.55 14.92 15.40
CA THR A 23 -1.30 13.71 15.06
C THR A 23 -0.57 12.51 15.68
N VAL A 24 -0.85 12.22 16.95
CA VAL A 24 -0.55 10.92 17.55
C VAL A 24 -1.11 9.90 16.56
N LEU A 25 -0.21 9.21 15.85
CA LEU A 25 -0.58 8.24 14.83
C LEU A 25 -1.28 7.07 15.53
N SER A 26 -2.59 7.19 15.69
CA SER A 26 -3.42 6.12 16.24
C SER A 26 -3.84 5.16 15.11
N PRO A 27 -3.97 3.86 15.37
CA PRO A 27 -4.37 2.88 14.36
C PRO A 27 -5.87 2.96 14.07
N THR A 28 -6.32 4.15 13.67
CA THR A 28 -7.68 4.42 13.22
C THR A 28 -7.67 4.83 11.75
N ALA A 29 -8.74 4.55 11.02
CA ALA A 29 -8.83 4.90 9.61
C ALA A 29 -8.65 6.41 9.38
N GLY A 30 -9.28 7.26 10.19
CA GLY A 30 -9.16 8.71 10.07
C GLY A 30 -7.75 9.23 10.30
N SER A 31 -7.06 8.76 11.35
CA SER A 31 -5.67 9.13 11.63
C SER A 31 -4.74 8.67 10.49
N ALA A 32 -4.91 7.44 9.98
CA ALA A 32 -4.12 6.90 8.89
C ALA A 32 -4.31 7.71 7.59
N TYR A 33 -5.54 8.14 7.26
CA TYR A 33 -5.81 8.98 6.09
C TYR A 33 -5.20 10.37 6.23
N SER A 34 -5.35 11.01 7.38
CA SER A 34 -4.78 12.35 7.64
C SER A 34 -3.25 12.32 7.59
N TYR A 35 -2.64 11.34 8.26
CA TYR A 35 -1.20 11.16 8.26
C TYR A 35 -0.66 10.81 6.87
N GLY A 36 -1.31 9.87 6.18
CA GLY A 36 -0.97 9.47 4.80
C GLY A 36 -1.07 10.64 3.81
N TRP A 37 -2.01 11.55 3.99
CA TRP A 37 -2.11 12.79 3.20
C TRP A 37 -0.90 13.70 3.40
N GLY A 38 -0.47 13.89 4.65
CA GLY A 38 0.73 14.65 4.98
C GLY A 38 1.98 14.07 4.34
N ARG A 39 2.15 12.75 4.42
CA ARG A 39 3.29 12.03 3.81
C ARG A 39 3.27 12.07 2.30
N MET A 40 2.10 11.89 1.69
CA MET A 40 1.93 12.04 0.25
C MET A 40 2.39 13.43 -0.22
N LYS A 41 1.98 14.51 0.46
CA LYS A 41 2.39 15.87 0.07
C LYS A 41 3.88 16.10 0.24
N LYS A 42 4.49 15.59 1.30
CA LYS A 42 5.92 15.75 1.59
C LYS A 42 6.80 15.08 0.55
N PHE A 43 6.47 13.86 0.15
CA PHE A 43 7.25 13.03 -0.76
C PHE A 43 6.57 12.80 -2.11
N PHE A 44 5.78 13.79 -2.57
CA PHE A 44 4.89 13.61 -3.72
C PHE A 44 5.61 13.14 -4.98
N LEU A 45 6.75 13.75 -5.34
CA LEU A 45 7.47 13.41 -6.57
C LEU A 45 8.00 11.99 -6.57
N ASP A 46 8.63 11.56 -5.47
CA ASP A 46 9.20 10.22 -5.37
C ASP A 46 8.10 9.16 -5.40
N LEU A 47 7.03 9.36 -4.63
CA LEU A 47 5.89 8.45 -4.59
C LEU A 47 5.10 8.44 -5.92
N PHE A 48 5.08 9.56 -6.64
CA PHE A 48 4.52 9.65 -7.97
C PHE A 48 5.32 8.82 -8.97
N LEU A 49 6.66 8.95 -8.98
CA LEU A 49 7.53 8.14 -9.84
C LEU A 49 7.38 6.65 -9.59
N ILE A 50 7.35 6.23 -8.30
CA ILE A 50 7.13 4.83 -7.93
C ILE A 50 5.78 4.33 -8.42
N THR A 51 4.72 5.13 -8.23
CA THR A 51 3.37 4.76 -8.69
C THR A 51 3.30 4.67 -10.21
N LEU A 52 4.00 5.55 -10.92
CA LEU A 52 4.11 5.52 -12.38
C LEU A 52 4.83 4.26 -12.86
N ILE A 53 5.96 3.89 -12.25
CA ILE A 53 6.70 2.65 -12.58
C ILE A 53 5.79 1.44 -12.36
N VAL A 54 5.11 1.36 -11.22
CA VAL A 54 4.14 0.28 -10.95
C VAL A 54 3.05 0.27 -12.02
N GLY A 55 2.49 1.43 -12.39
CA GLY A 55 1.48 1.55 -13.44
C GLY A 55 1.96 1.03 -14.79
N VAL A 56 3.19 1.39 -15.21
CA VAL A 56 3.79 0.88 -16.45
C VAL A 56 3.93 -0.65 -16.43
N VAL A 57 4.32 -1.23 -15.31
CA VAL A 57 4.43 -2.69 -15.16
C VAL A 57 3.06 -3.38 -15.22
N TRP A 58 1.97 -2.70 -14.89
CA TRP A 58 0.61 -3.24 -15.03
C TRP A 58 0.06 -3.19 -16.47
N LEU A 59 0.63 -2.36 -17.35
CA LEU A 59 0.13 -2.18 -18.73
C LEU A 59 0.06 -3.48 -19.54
N PRO A 60 1.11 -4.36 -19.58
CA PRO A 60 1.04 -5.60 -20.35
C PRO A 60 -0.10 -6.51 -19.90
N LEU A 61 -0.36 -6.58 -18.58
CA LEU A 61 -1.46 -7.37 -18.06
C LEU A 61 -2.83 -6.83 -18.49
N ALA A 62 -3.01 -5.50 -18.48
CA ALA A 62 -4.22 -4.86 -18.93
C ALA A 62 -4.45 -5.09 -20.44
N MET A 63 -3.38 -5.06 -21.25
CA MET A 63 -3.46 -5.36 -22.69
C MET A 63 -3.87 -6.81 -22.93
N ILE A 64 -3.27 -7.78 -22.22
CA ILE A 64 -3.63 -9.20 -22.34
C ILE A 64 -5.10 -9.45 -22.00
N GLN A 65 -5.61 -8.78 -20.96
CA GLN A 65 -7.02 -8.91 -20.56
C GLN A 65 -8.00 -8.28 -21.56
N GLY A 66 -7.55 -7.31 -22.35
CA GLY A 66 -8.32 -6.70 -23.43
C GLY A 66 -8.38 -7.54 -24.72
N LEU A 67 -7.53 -8.56 -24.86
CA LEU A 67 -7.55 -9.44 -26.03
C LEU A 67 -8.66 -10.48 -25.90
N ASP A 68 -9.58 -10.47 -26.87
CA ASP A 68 -10.75 -11.36 -26.93
C ASP A 68 -10.36 -12.79 -27.34
N GLY A 69 -9.63 -13.49 -26.50
CA GLY A 69 -9.18 -14.87 -26.74
C GLY A 69 -9.87 -15.91 -25.83
N ARG A 70 -10.93 -15.53 -25.10
CA ARG A 70 -11.63 -16.44 -24.16
C ARG A 70 -12.25 -17.59 -24.90
N GLY A 71 -11.91 -18.83 -24.48
CA GLY A 71 -12.43 -20.05 -25.10
C GLY A 71 -11.57 -20.66 -26.19
N THR A 72 -10.46 -20.01 -26.59
CA THR A 72 -9.48 -20.57 -27.53
C THR A 72 -8.23 -21.10 -26.80
N ALA A 73 -7.51 -22.06 -27.41
CA ALA A 73 -6.25 -22.56 -26.87
C ALA A 73 -5.21 -21.43 -26.73
N GLY A 74 -5.17 -20.50 -27.68
CA GLY A 74 -4.32 -19.30 -27.60
C GLY A 74 -4.67 -18.40 -26.43
N GLY A 75 -5.96 -18.22 -26.14
CA GLY A 75 -6.43 -17.47 -24.98
C GLY A 75 -6.02 -18.13 -23.64
N ALA A 76 -6.08 -19.46 -23.56
CA ALA A 76 -5.62 -20.18 -22.36
C ALA A 76 -4.11 -19.98 -22.11
N ILE A 77 -3.28 -20.02 -23.16
CA ILE A 77 -1.84 -19.75 -23.07
C ILE A 77 -1.58 -18.32 -22.59
N LEU A 78 -2.30 -17.34 -23.15
CA LEU A 78 -2.19 -15.94 -22.70
C LEU A 78 -2.57 -15.75 -21.23
N GLN A 79 -3.59 -16.45 -20.74
CA GLN A 79 -3.99 -16.39 -19.34
C GLN A 79 -2.93 -17.00 -18.42
N ILE A 80 -2.31 -18.12 -18.80
CA ILE A 80 -1.20 -18.72 -18.06
C ILE A 80 -0.01 -17.74 -18.02
N PHE A 81 0.34 -17.15 -19.16
CA PHE A 81 1.40 -16.14 -19.24
C PHE A 81 1.08 -14.92 -18.36
N ALA A 82 -0.16 -14.41 -18.41
CA ALA A 82 -0.60 -13.31 -17.57
C ALA A 82 -0.48 -13.63 -16.07
N PHE A 83 -0.84 -14.85 -15.67
CA PHE A 83 -0.71 -15.32 -14.29
C PHE A 83 0.76 -15.41 -13.84
N VAL A 84 1.62 -15.99 -14.68
CA VAL A 84 3.07 -16.08 -14.41
C VAL A 84 3.68 -14.67 -14.33
N TYR A 85 3.33 -13.78 -15.23
CA TYR A 85 3.78 -12.39 -15.23
C TYR A 85 3.33 -11.65 -13.96
N LEU A 86 2.07 -11.80 -13.56
CA LEU A 86 1.53 -11.23 -12.33
C LEU A 86 2.32 -11.70 -11.11
N LEU A 87 2.58 -13.00 -11.03
CA LEU A 87 3.23 -13.61 -9.88
C LEU A 87 4.72 -13.27 -9.78
N LEU A 88 5.43 -13.36 -10.90
CA LEU A 88 6.88 -13.25 -10.92
C LEU A 88 7.39 -11.81 -11.07
N LEU A 89 6.61 -10.88 -11.62
CA LEU A 89 7.07 -9.52 -11.84
C LEU A 89 6.22 -8.49 -11.09
N ILE A 90 4.91 -8.52 -11.23
CA ILE A 90 4.04 -7.49 -10.64
C ILE A 90 4.09 -7.54 -9.11
N HIS A 91 3.97 -8.72 -8.51
CA HIS A 91 3.99 -8.84 -7.06
C HIS A 91 5.31 -8.39 -6.41
N PRO A 92 6.50 -8.80 -6.87
CA PRO A 92 7.74 -8.27 -6.33
C PRO A 92 7.83 -6.74 -6.39
N ILE A 93 7.45 -6.15 -7.51
CA ILE A 93 7.45 -4.69 -7.68
C ILE A 93 6.44 -4.01 -6.75
N ASP A 94 5.24 -4.57 -6.57
CA ASP A 94 4.24 -4.02 -5.64
C ASP A 94 4.66 -4.14 -4.17
N TYR A 95 5.33 -5.22 -3.79
CA TYR A 95 5.91 -5.39 -2.45
C TYR A 95 7.04 -4.38 -2.20
N GLY A 96 7.93 -4.21 -3.17
CA GLY A 96 8.99 -3.20 -3.11
C GLY A 96 8.44 -1.78 -3.03
N ALA A 97 7.45 -1.46 -3.86
CA ALA A 97 6.76 -0.18 -3.77
C ALA A 97 6.13 0.03 -2.38
N ALA A 98 5.44 -0.99 -1.83
CA ALA A 98 4.86 -0.89 -0.50
C ALA A 98 5.91 -0.61 0.59
N PHE A 99 7.12 -1.17 0.45
CA PHE A 99 8.22 -0.91 1.36
C PHE A 99 8.69 0.56 1.30
N VAL A 100 8.77 1.15 0.10
CA VAL A 100 9.12 2.57 -0.03
C VAL A 100 8.02 3.47 0.57
N PHE A 101 6.74 3.14 0.36
CA PHE A 101 5.65 3.84 1.03
C PHE A 101 5.73 3.73 2.57
N LEU A 102 6.23 2.61 3.10
CA LEU A 102 6.46 2.45 4.53
C LEU A 102 7.60 3.33 5.03
N LYS A 103 8.74 3.39 4.32
CA LYS A 103 9.85 4.32 4.63
C LYS A 103 9.36 5.77 4.64
N ALA A 104 8.56 6.17 3.64
CA ALA A 104 7.93 7.48 3.61
C ALA A 104 7.00 7.73 4.82
N ALA A 105 6.24 6.72 5.27
CA ALA A 105 5.40 6.82 6.46
C ALA A 105 6.21 6.99 7.74
N ARG A 106 7.38 6.37 7.82
CA ARG A 106 8.34 6.49 8.95
C ARG A 106 9.18 7.76 8.90
N ASP A 107 9.08 8.54 7.84
CA ASP A 107 9.94 9.71 7.58
C ASP A 107 11.42 9.34 7.38
N GLU A 108 11.70 8.12 6.95
CA GLU A 108 13.03 7.64 6.62
C GLU A 108 13.48 8.16 5.26
N GLN A 109 14.78 8.26 5.05
CA GLN A 109 15.34 8.52 3.71
C GLN A 109 15.16 7.28 2.83
N PHE A 110 14.73 7.49 1.60
CA PHE A 110 14.54 6.43 0.63
C PHE A 110 14.84 6.93 -0.79
N GLU A 111 15.16 5.99 -1.64
CA GLU A 111 15.30 6.22 -3.08
C GLU A 111 14.27 5.40 -3.86
N VAL A 112 13.98 5.80 -5.09
CA VAL A 112 13.10 5.03 -5.98
C VAL A 112 13.65 3.63 -6.23
N SER A 113 14.99 3.49 -6.22
CA SER A 113 15.70 2.21 -6.35
C SER A 113 15.37 1.21 -5.24
N ASP A 114 14.96 1.67 -4.05
CA ASP A 114 14.62 0.81 -2.92
C ASP A 114 13.42 -0.13 -3.22
N MET A 115 12.60 0.22 -4.20
CA MET A 115 11.52 -0.67 -4.63
C MET A 115 12.04 -2.00 -5.20
N PHE A 116 13.27 -2.03 -5.72
CA PHE A 116 13.89 -3.24 -6.27
C PHE A 116 14.52 -4.14 -5.19
N LEU A 117 14.57 -3.71 -3.93
CA LEU A 117 15.04 -4.54 -2.81
C LEU A 117 14.18 -5.81 -2.62
N SER A 118 12.95 -5.80 -3.12
CA SER A 118 12.08 -7.00 -3.15
C SER A 118 12.71 -8.18 -3.92
N PHE A 119 13.55 -7.89 -4.91
CA PHE A 119 14.25 -8.92 -5.67
C PHE A 119 15.38 -9.59 -4.87
N GLN A 120 15.88 -8.97 -3.80
CA GLN A 120 16.86 -9.60 -2.90
C GLN A 120 16.21 -10.68 -2.02
N ASN A 121 14.92 -10.55 -1.72
CA ASN A 121 14.14 -11.55 -0.97
C ASN A 121 13.05 -12.19 -1.83
N TYR A 122 13.38 -12.42 -3.10
CA TYR A 122 12.43 -12.76 -4.16
C TYR A 122 11.53 -13.95 -3.83
N MET A 123 12.12 -15.06 -3.36
CA MET A 123 11.35 -16.29 -3.08
C MET A 123 10.31 -16.07 -1.99
N ASN A 124 10.67 -15.37 -0.92
CA ASN A 124 9.73 -15.08 0.17
C ASN A 124 8.61 -14.14 -0.29
N VAL A 125 8.93 -13.16 -1.14
CA VAL A 125 7.94 -12.24 -1.71
C VAL A 125 6.95 -12.99 -2.59
N VAL A 126 7.43 -13.83 -3.52
CA VAL A 126 6.58 -14.61 -4.43
C VAL A 126 5.72 -15.61 -3.66
N LEU A 127 6.31 -16.34 -2.72
CA LEU A 127 5.57 -17.31 -1.90
C LEU A 127 4.54 -16.64 -0.99
N ALA A 128 4.87 -15.49 -0.42
CA ALA A 128 3.92 -14.73 0.40
C ALA A 128 2.76 -14.18 -0.43
N ALA A 129 3.02 -13.71 -1.65
CA ALA A 129 1.99 -13.26 -2.58
C ALA A 129 1.07 -14.42 -2.99
N LEU A 130 1.65 -15.59 -3.31
CA LEU A 130 0.90 -16.80 -3.60
C LEU A 130 0.02 -17.24 -2.42
N LEU A 131 0.62 -17.34 -1.23
CA LEU A 131 -0.08 -17.79 -0.02
C LEU A 131 -1.23 -16.85 0.33
N LYS A 132 -0.97 -15.54 0.33
CA LYS A 132 -2.00 -14.53 0.53
C LYS A 132 -3.09 -14.62 -0.54
N GLY A 133 -2.71 -14.72 -1.81
CA GLY A 133 -3.63 -14.84 -2.94
C GLY A 133 -4.51 -16.09 -2.85
N ALA A 134 -3.93 -17.22 -2.45
CA ALA A 134 -4.66 -18.48 -2.25
C ALA A 134 -5.69 -18.36 -1.11
N ILE A 135 -5.27 -17.82 0.05
CA ILE A 135 -6.18 -17.68 1.21
C ILE A 135 -7.35 -16.74 0.87
N VAL A 136 -7.05 -15.58 0.29
CA VAL A 136 -8.08 -14.61 -0.10
C VAL A 136 -8.95 -15.17 -1.22
N GLY A 137 -8.34 -15.81 -2.22
CA GLY A 137 -9.04 -16.42 -3.36
C GLY A 137 -10.01 -17.53 -2.95
N ILE A 138 -9.57 -18.42 -2.05
CA ILE A 138 -10.45 -19.46 -1.47
C ILE A 138 -11.60 -18.79 -0.69
N GLY A 139 -11.29 -17.78 0.12
CA GLY A 139 -12.32 -17.05 0.85
C GLY A 139 -13.37 -16.42 -0.07
N MET A 140 -12.93 -15.82 -1.18
CA MET A 140 -13.82 -15.24 -2.20
C MET A 140 -14.63 -16.29 -2.96
N ALA A 141 -14.05 -17.48 -3.22
CA ALA A 141 -14.74 -18.56 -3.91
C ALA A 141 -15.88 -19.14 -3.07
N PHE A 142 -15.74 -19.20 -1.74
CA PHE A 142 -16.81 -19.64 -0.87
C PHE A 142 -17.87 -18.55 -0.65
N PHE A 143 -17.47 -17.36 -0.26
CA PHE A 143 -18.35 -16.19 -0.12
C PHE A 143 -17.53 -14.91 -0.16
N VAL A 144 -18.10 -13.83 -0.71
CA VAL A 144 -17.44 -12.53 -0.82
C VAL A 144 -17.06 -11.96 0.56
N VAL A 145 -17.92 -12.14 1.56
CA VAL A 145 -17.69 -11.63 2.93
C VAL A 145 -16.44 -12.21 3.58
N PRO A 146 -16.24 -13.55 3.69
CA PRO A 146 -15.00 -14.10 4.24
C PRO A 146 -13.77 -13.73 3.40
N GLY A 147 -13.89 -13.62 2.08
CA GLY A 147 -12.80 -13.15 1.24
C GLY A 147 -12.33 -11.74 1.61
N ILE A 148 -13.26 -10.82 1.84
CA ILE A 148 -12.95 -9.46 2.30
C ILE A 148 -12.31 -9.48 3.70
N ILE A 149 -12.82 -10.30 4.62
CA ILE A 149 -12.24 -10.43 5.97
C ILE A 149 -10.79 -10.91 5.87
N PHE A 150 -10.52 -11.94 5.06
CA PHE A 150 -9.16 -12.45 4.86
C PHE A 150 -8.25 -11.41 4.19
N ALA A 151 -8.75 -10.64 3.23
CA ALA A 151 -8.01 -9.55 2.61
C ALA A 151 -7.60 -8.49 3.64
N CYS A 152 -8.50 -8.11 4.57
CA CYS A 152 -8.21 -7.19 5.66
C CYS A 152 -7.21 -7.79 6.66
N LYS A 153 -7.36 -9.06 7.02
CA LYS A 153 -6.47 -9.77 7.94
C LYS A 153 -5.05 -9.92 7.38
N LEU A 154 -4.91 -10.06 6.07
CA LEU A 154 -3.65 -10.23 5.37
C LEU A 154 -3.12 -8.93 4.73
N ALA A 155 -3.66 -7.78 5.14
CA ALA A 155 -3.26 -6.48 4.59
C ALA A 155 -1.78 -6.15 4.85
N PHE A 156 -1.23 -6.60 5.98
CA PHE A 156 0.12 -6.29 6.42
C PHE A 156 1.20 -7.27 5.94
N VAL A 157 0.84 -8.39 5.31
CA VAL A 157 1.79 -9.41 4.83
C VAL A 157 2.92 -8.81 4.00
N LYS A 158 2.58 -7.92 3.06
CA LYS A 158 3.60 -7.30 2.19
C LYS A 158 4.61 -6.44 2.95
N TYR A 159 4.17 -5.75 4.00
CA TYR A 159 5.06 -4.95 4.84
C TYR A 159 5.94 -5.86 5.70
N LEU A 160 5.39 -6.90 6.32
CA LEU A 160 6.12 -7.84 7.18
C LEU A 160 7.24 -8.58 6.43
N VAL A 161 6.96 -9.04 5.21
CA VAL A 161 7.98 -9.71 4.36
C VAL A 161 9.11 -8.77 3.97
N MET A 162 8.79 -7.50 3.69
CA MET A 162 9.80 -6.52 3.25
C MET A 162 10.54 -5.87 4.41
N ASP A 163 9.83 -5.50 5.47
CA ASP A 163 10.33 -4.75 6.60
C ASP A 163 11.06 -5.64 7.60
N ARG A 164 10.41 -6.74 8.01
CA ARG A 164 10.94 -7.69 9.01
C ARG A 164 11.62 -8.91 8.38
N LYS A 165 11.66 -9.01 7.04
CA LYS A 165 12.22 -10.13 6.27
C LYS A 165 11.68 -11.50 6.72
N MET A 166 10.41 -11.54 7.15
CA MET A 166 9.75 -12.74 7.64
C MET A 166 9.51 -13.76 6.53
N ASP A 167 9.50 -15.02 6.90
CA ASP A 167 9.04 -16.10 6.03
C ASP A 167 7.55 -15.93 5.69
N PRO A 168 7.10 -16.39 4.51
CA PRO A 168 5.73 -16.23 4.04
C PRO A 168 4.66 -16.69 5.04
N VAL A 169 4.86 -17.84 5.66
CA VAL A 169 3.91 -18.43 6.62
C VAL A 169 3.89 -17.62 7.93
N GLU A 170 5.05 -17.20 8.40
CA GLU A 170 5.18 -16.34 9.58
C GLU A 170 4.54 -14.98 9.33
N ALA A 171 4.80 -14.36 8.17
CA ALA A 171 4.21 -13.09 7.78
C ALA A 171 2.67 -13.13 7.72
N VAL A 172 2.09 -14.25 7.26
CA VAL A 172 0.64 -14.46 7.25
C VAL A 172 0.09 -14.57 8.67
N LYS A 173 0.71 -15.37 9.53
CA LYS A 173 0.30 -15.52 10.93
C LYS A 173 0.43 -14.19 11.70
N GLU A 174 1.54 -13.50 11.51
CA GLU A 174 1.81 -12.23 12.17
C GLU A 174 0.87 -11.12 11.67
N SER A 175 0.63 -11.04 10.35
CA SER A 175 -0.37 -10.13 9.79
C SER A 175 -1.76 -10.36 10.41
N TRP A 176 -2.15 -11.62 10.55
CA TRP A 176 -3.42 -11.98 11.19
C TRP A 176 -3.48 -11.52 12.64
N ARG A 177 -2.40 -11.71 13.41
CA ARG A 177 -2.28 -11.28 14.80
C ARG A 177 -2.36 -9.75 14.92
N MET A 178 -1.54 -9.02 14.17
CA MET A 178 -1.45 -7.56 14.19
C MET A 178 -2.73 -6.86 13.75
N THR A 179 -3.46 -7.44 12.79
CA THR A 179 -4.72 -6.87 12.31
C THR A 179 -5.91 -7.22 13.22
N THR A 180 -5.73 -8.13 14.20
CA THR A 180 -6.80 -8.46 15.16
C THR A 180 -7.07 -7.25 16.06
N GLY A 181 -8.32 -6.79 16.08
CA GLY A 181 -8.73 -5.53 16.72
C GLY A 181 -8.77 -4.33 15.77
N TYR A 182 -8.04 -4.37 14.65
CA TYR A 182 -7.96 -3.24 13.69
C TYR A 182 -8.57 -3.56 12.32
N SER A 183 -9.06 -4.78 12.09
CA SER A 183 -9.63 -5.21 10.81
C SER A 183 -10.75 -4.32 10.31
N GLY A 184 -11.59 -3.79 11.23
CA GLY A 184 -12.64 -2.83 10.90
C GLY A 184 -12.10 -1.52 10.34
N HIS A 185 -11.03 -0.98 10.92
CA HIS A 185 -10.38 0.23 10.42
C HIS A 185 -9.71 -0.02 9.06
N ILE A 186 -9.07 -1.17 8.87
CA ILE A 186 -8.49 -1.59 7.58
C ILE A 186 -9.58 -1.73 6.51
N PHE A 187 -10.72 -2.32 6.88
CA PHE A 187 -11.88 -2.40 6.01
C PHE A 187 -12.40 -1.03 5.60
N VAL A 188 -12.54 -0.10 6.57
CA VAL A 188 -12.98 1.28 6.30
C VAL A 188 -11.99 2.00 5.38
N ILE A 189 -10.68 1.80 5.53
CA ILE A 189 -9.68 2.35 4.62
C ILE A 189 -9.93 1.85 3.19
N GLY A 190 -10.12 0.55 3.01
CA GLY A 190 -10.43 -0.04 1.71
C GLY A 190 -11.77 0.45 1.13
N LEU A 191 -12.79 0.56 1.98
CA LEU A 191 -14.12 1.03 1.58
C LEU A 191 -14.10 2.50 1.11
N LEU A 192 -13.38 3.37 1.83
CA LEU A 192 -13.23 4.77 1.46
C LEU A 192 -12.36 4.97 0.21
N ALA A 193 -11.47 4.03 -0.09
CA ALA A 193 -10.68 4.08 -1.31
C ALA A 193 -11.54 4.00 -2.59
N VAL A 194 -12.71 3.32 -2.52
CA VAL A 194 -13.61 3.17 -3.68
C VAL A 194 -14.20 4.51 -4.14
N PRO A 195 -14.90 5.29 -3.30
CA PRO A 195 -15.42 6.59 -3.71
C PRO A 195 -14.32 7.59 -4.07
N LEU A 196 -13.15 7.51 -3.41
CA LEU A 196 -11.99 8.33 -3.79
C LEU A 196 -11.50 7.98 -5.20
N ALA A 197 -11.42 6.69 -5.56
CA ALA A 197 -11.03 6.25 -6.90
C ALA A 197 -12.03 6.71 -7.96
N ILE A 198 -13.35 6.62 -7.67
CA ILE A 198 -14.40 7.13 -8.55
C ILE A 198 -14.24 8.64 -8.75
N GLY A 199 -14.02 9.40 -7.68
CA GLY A 199 -13.74 10.84 -7.75
C GLY A 199 -12.50 11.17 -8.58
N GLY A 200 -11.43 10.39 -8.42
CA GLY A 200 -10.21 10.53 -9.22
C GLY A 200 -10.42 10.27 -10.72
N LEU A 201 -11.29 9.31 -11.07
CA LEU A 201 -11.67 9.03 -12.46
C LEU A 201 -12.48 10.16 -13.09
N ILE A 202 -13.40 10.76 -12.34
CA ILE A 202 -14.23 11.90 -12.81
C ILE A 202 -13.35 13.11 -13.14
N CYS A 203 -12.21 13.29 -12.45
CA CYS A 203 -11.23 14.35 -12.74
C CYS A 203 -10.36 13.98 -13.97
N PHE A 204 -10.96 13.65 -15.09
CA PHE A 204 -10.30 13.30 -16.39
C PHE A 204 -9.27 12.15 -16.28
N GLY A 205 -9.41 11.27 -15.31
CA GLY A 205 -8.50 10.15 -15.10
C GLY A 205 -7.15 10.53 -14.44
N VAL A 206 -6.69 11.78 -14.58
CA VAL A 206 -5.41 12.24 -13.99
C VAL A 206 -5.48 12.21 -12.45
N GLY A 207 -6.64 12.46 -11.88
CA GLY A 207 -6.87 12.42 -10.43
C GLY A 207 -6.69 11.05 -9.79
N ILE A 208 -6.69 9.96 -10.57
CA ILE A 208 -6.53 8.60 -10.02
C ILE A 208 -5.14 8.37 -9.43
N ILE A 209 -4.09 8.99 -10.01
CA ILE A 209 -2.71 8.81 -9.56
C ILE A 209 -2.51 9.35 -8.13
N PRO A 210 -2.88 10.62 -7.81
CA PRO A 210 -2.83 11.12 -6.43
C PRO A 210 -3.67 10.28 -5.46
N VAL A 211 -4.82 9.78 -5.88
CA VAL A 211 -5.66 8.90 -5.05
C VAL A 211 -4.96 7.60 -4.71
N ILE A 212 -4.34 6.94 -5.69
CA ILE A 212 -3.57 5.71 -5.47
C ILE A 212 -2.41 5.97 -4.49
N ILE A 213 -1.66 7.06 -4.67
CA ILE A 213 -0.57 7.45 -3.78
C ILE A 213 -1.10 7.65 -2.36
N TRP A 214 -2.20 8.38 -2.21
CA TRP A 214 -2.80 8.64 -0.90
C TRP A 214 -3.26 7.36 -0.20
N VAL A 215 -3.99 6.50 -0.90
CA VAL A 215 -4.46 5.21 -0.35
C VAL A 215 -3.29 4.32 0.06
N ARG A 216 -2.25 4.20 -0.79
CA ARG A 216 -1.03 3.43 -0.46
C ARG A 216 -0.30 4.00 0.76
N SER A 217 -0.16 5.33 0.84
CA SER A 217 0.40 6.02 2.01
C SER A 217 -0.44 5.79 3.27
N THR A 218 -1.76 5.73 3.14
CA THR A 218 -2.68 5.44 4.25
C THR A 218 -2.49 4.03 4.80
N PHE A 219 -2.40 3.02 3.93
CA PHE A 219 -2.13 1.64 4.36
C PHE A 219 -0.76 1.49 5.02
N ALA A 220 0.28 2.13 4.49
CA ALA A 220 1.62 2.15 5.08
C ALA A 220 1.60 2.82 6.46
N SER A 221 0.89 3.94 6.59
CA SER A 221 0.72 4.65 7.87
C SER A 221 -0.04 3.82 8.90
N MET A 222 -1.06 3.06 8.46
CA MET A 222 -1.80 2.15 9.35
C MET A 222 -0.92 1.02 9.89
N TYR A 223 -0.10 0.41 9.04
CA TYR A 223 0.88 -0.59 9.47
C TYR A 223 1.87 0.02 10.47
N TYR A 224 2.44 1.19 10.18
CA TYR A 224 3.38 1.89 11.06
C TYR A 224 2.74 2.21 12.41
N ALA A 225 1.49 2.68 12.43
CA ALA A 225 0.74 2.95 13.66
C ALA A 225 0.61 1.71 14.56
N VAL A 226 0.28 0.56 13.97
CA VAL A 226 0.14 -0.70 14.71
C VAL A 226 1.50 -1.17 15.24
N CYS A 227 2.58 -1.09 14.44
CA CYS A 227 3.93 -1.43 14.88
C CYS A 227 4.35 -0.60 16.08
N LYS A 228 4.14 0.72 16.02
CA LYS A 228 4.51 1.63 17.11
C LYS A 228 3.79 1.31 18.42
N LEU A 229 2.50 0.97 18.36
CA LEU A 229 1.75 0.54 19.54
C LEU A 229 2.20 -0.80 20.10
N GLU A 230 2.73 -1.69 19.28
CA GLU A 230 3.31 -2.96 19.76
C GLU A 230 4.62 -2.71 20.48
N GLU A 231 5.47 -1.82 19.98
CA GLU A 231 6.72 -1.41 20.62
C GLU A 231 6.48 -0.72 21.98
N GLU A 232 5.42 0.08 22.10
CA GLU A 232 5.05 0.74 23.36
C GLU A 232 4.50 -0.23 24.43
N LYS A 233 4.06 -1.43 24.03
CA LYS A 233 3.50 -2.45 24.93
C LYS A 233 4.51 -3.54 25.34
N ALA A 234 5.67 -3.61 24.66
CA ALA A 234 6.72 -4.59 24.90
C ALA A 234 7.70 -4.10 25.97
#